data_70ec687b04e195d49124697ab5b913a5
#
_entry.id   70ec687b04e195d49124697ab5b913a5
#
_cell.length_a   1.000
_cell.length_b   1.000
_cell.length_c   1.000
_cell.angle_alpha   90.00
_cell.angle_beta   90.00
_cell.angle_gamma   90.00
#
_symmetry.space_group_name_H-M   'P 1'
#
loop_
_entity.id
_entity.type
_entity.pdbx_description
1 polymer ?
#
loop_
_entity_poly.entity_id
_entity_poly.type
_entity_poly.pdbx_seq_one_letter_code
_entity_poly.pdbx_strand_id
1 'polypeptide(L)'
;MTGRLAGKTAFITAAGQGIGHASAIAMAREGAQVFATDVNAKLLETLKGVPGITTQVLDVLDDSAVERTIAGLPPLDVMFNCAGYVHHGSVLDCTPKDWDFSFNLNVRAMYIAIRAAVPKMLEKHESTGSWASIINMASIAGSIKGLPNRFVYGASKAAVVGLTKAVAADFVQKGVRCNAIAPGTVDTPSLADRINAFPDPVEARRMFVARQPMGRLAKAEEIAPIVVFLASDESAFATGNVYSVDGGMTI
;
A
#
# COMPACT_ATOMS: atom_id res chain seq x y z
N MET A 1 26.64 -5.40 8.26
CA MET A 1 26.03 -5.56 6.90
C MET A 1 25.22 -4.29 6.63
N THR A 2 25.38 -3.67 5.49
CA THR A 2 24.53 -2.58 5.04
C THR A 2 23.12 -3.13 4.79
N GLY A 3 22.06 -2.44 5.27
CA GLY A 3 20.68 -2.91 5.09
C GLY A 3 20.28 -3.02 3.60
N ARG A 4 19.26 -3.82 3.29
CA ARG A 4 18.77 -4.11 1.92
C ARG A 4 18.29 -2.87 1.15
N LEU A 5 17.98 -1.78 1.86
CA LEU A 5 17.52 -0.50 1.31
C LEU A 5 18.50 0.66 1.62
N ALA A 6 19.77 0.34 1.93
CA ALA A 6 20.77 1.35 2.24
C ALA A 6 20.89 2.38 1.12
N GLY A 7 20.75 3.67 1.48
CA GLY A 7 20.83 4.79 0.55
C GLY A 7 19.59 5.00 -0.34
N LYS A 8 18.55 4.19 -0.21
CA LYS A 8 17.30 4.36 -0.96
C LYS A 8 16.38 5.38 -0.27
N THR A 9 15.69 6.16 -1.09
CA THR A 9 14.64 7.11 -0.67
C THR A 9 13.27 6.50 -0.91
N ALA A 10 12.46 6.36 0.14
CA ALA A 10 11.13 5.75 0.09
C ALA A 10 10.03 6.75 0.48
N PHE A 11 8.89 6.70 -0.22
CA PHE A 11 7.68 7.43 0.12
C PHE A 11 6.55 6.44 0.43
N ILE A 12 5.81 6.66 1.52
CA ILE A 12 4.72 5.77 1.96
C ILE A 12 3.49 6.60 2.32
N THR A 13 2.32 6.22 1.80
CA THR A 13 1.02 6.77 2.20
C THR A 13 0.35 5.92 3.28
N ALA A 14 -0.50 6.54 4.13
CA ALA A 14 -1.17 5.88 5.26
C ALA A 14 -0.19 5.14 6.18
N ALA A 15 0.92 5.81 6.53
CA ALA A 15 1.99 5.25 7.34
C ALA A 15 1.74 5.38 8.86
N GLY A 16 0.65 6.03 9.29
CA GLY A 16 0.38 6.27 10.71
C GLY A 16 0.00 5.01 11.49
N GLN A 17 -0.51 3.96 10.82
CA GLN A 17 -0.94 2.72 11.47
C GLN A 17 -0.87 1.50 10.55
N GLY A 18 -1.03 0.30 11.12
CA GLY A 18 -1.18 -0.95 10.40
C GLY A 18 -0.01 -1.27 9.46
N ILE A 19 -0.32 -1.71 8.23
CA ILE A 19 0.69 -2.17 7.27
C ILE A 19 1.64 -1.05 6.85
N GLY A 20 1.12 0.18 6.64
CA GLY A 20 1.95 1.33 6.28
C GLY A 20 2.98 1.65 7.36
N HIS A 21 2.56 1.66 8.62
CA HIS A 21 3.42 1.90 9.79
C HIS A 21 4.52 0.83 9.93
N ALA A 22 4.12 -0.45 9.90
CA ALA A 22 5.06 -1.57 9.99
C ALA A 22 6.08 -1.54 8.83
N SER A 23 5.63 -1.19 7.61
CA SER A 23 6.49 -1.09 6.44
C SER A 23 7.45 0.10 6.53
N ALA A 24 7.01 1.25 7.05
CA ALA A 24 7.88 2.42 7.27
C ALA A 24 9.03 2.07 8.21
N ILE A 25 8.73 1.44 9.35
CA ILE A 25 9.74 0.98 10.32
C ILE A 25 10.67 -0.06 9.68
N ALA A 26 10.12 -1.05 8.96
CA ALA A 26 10.92 -2.08 8.34
C ALA A 26 11.87 -1.52 7.27
N MET A 27 11.40 -0.60 6.42
CA MET A 27 12.25 0.05 5.41
C MET A 27 13.35 0.90 6.05
N ALA A 28 13.05 1.66 7.11
CA ALA A 28 14.05 2.46 7.82
C ALA A 28 15.12 1.59 8.50
N ARG A 29 14.74 0.46 9.10
CA ARG A 29 15.67 -0.54 9.67
C ARG A 29 16.61 -1.14 8.63
N GLU A 30 16.14 -1.24 7.38
CA GLU A 30 16.94 -1.69 6.24
C GLU A 30 17.76 -0.56 5.58
N GLY A 31 17.80 0.63 6.19
CA GLY A 31 18.67 1.73 5.79
C GLY A 31 18.07 2.72 4.79
N ALA A 32 16.75 2.65 4.52
CA ALA A 32 16.09 3.65 3.69
C ALA A 32 15.86 4.97 4.44
N GLN A 33 15.89 6.08 3.71
CA GLN A 33 15.27 7.33 4.13
C GLN A 33 13.79 7.29 3.76
N VAL A 34 12.91 7.25 4.75
CA VAL A 34 11.47 7.06 4.57
C VAL A 34 10.72 8.37 4.80
N PHE A 35 9.96 8.82 3.81
CA PHE A 35 8.97 9.88 3.93
C PHE A 35 7.60 9.24 4.18
N ALA A 36 7.19 9.23 5.43
CA ALA A 36 5.99 8.58 5.94
C ALA A 36 4.84 9.60 6.04
N THR A 37 3.75 9.37 5.30
CA THR A 37 2.62 10.30 5.28
C THR A 37 1.33 9.65 5.77
N ASP A 38 0.48 10.43 6.42
CA ASP A 38 -0.86 10.03 6.84
C ASP A 38 -1.73 11.30 6.96
N VAL A 39 -3.04 11.16 6.79
CA VAL A 39 -3.99 12.26 7.02
C VAL A 39 -4.12 12.60 8.50
N ASN A 40 -3.86 11.64 9.37
CA ASN A 40 -3.98 11.78 10.83
C ASN A 40 -2.62 12.09 11.48
N ALA A 41 -2.43 13.36 11.85
CA ALA A 41 -1.21 13.83 12.52
C ALA A 41 -0.88 13.06 13.82
N LYS A 42 -1.91 12.64 14.59
CA LYS A 42 -1.68 11.92 15.86
C LYS A 42 -1.07 10.53 15.64
N LEU A 43 -1.48 9.85 14.57
CA LEU A 43 -0.94 8.53 14.24
C LEU A 43 0.53 8.61 13.82
N LEU A 44 0.95 9.71 13.20
CA LEU A 44 2.34 9.94 12.81
C LEU A 44 3.28 10.20 14.00
N GLU A 45 2.75 10.57 15.17
CA GLU A 45 3.58 10.80 16.37
C GLU A 45 4.39 9.55 16.76
N THR A 46 3.87 8.35 16.50
CA THR A 46 4.55 7.09 16.80
C THR A 46 5.80 6.84 15.94
N LEU A 47 5.92 7.55 14.82
CA LEU A 47 7.07 7.48 13.91
C LEU A 47 8.05 8.63 14.13
N LYS A 48 7.70 9.66 14.92
CA LYS A 48 8.60 10.76 15.22
C LYS A 48 9.82 10.28 16.02
N GLY A 49 11.00 10.71 15.60
CA GLY A 49 12.25 10.33 16.24
C GLY A 49 12.76 8.94 15.88
N VAL A 50 12.05 8.17 15.06
CA VAL A 50 12.58 6.92 14.51
C VAL A 50 13.67 7.27 13.47
N PRO A 51 14.92 6.79 13.65
CA PRO A 51 15.99 7.09 12.71
C PRO A 51 15.63 6.69 11.28
N GLY A 52 15.89 7.58 10.33
CA GLY A 52 15.60 7.35 8.91
C GLY A 52 14.15 7.63 8.51
N ILE A 53 13.27 8.06 9.42
CA ILE A 53 11.87 8.40 9.08
C ILE A 53 11.63 9.91 9.25
N THR A 54 11.06 10.50 8.20
CA THR A 54 10.49 11.87 8.20
C THR A 54 8.99 11.76 8.04
N THR A 55 8.22 12.39 8.91
CA THR A 55 6.75 12.35 8.88
C THR A 55 6.16 13.63 8.31
N GLN A 56 5.09 13.51 7.53
CA GLN A 56 4.33 14.65 6.98
C GLN A 56 2.83 14.33 6.94
N VAL A 57 2.00 15.28 7.38
CA VAL A 57 0.54 15.16 7.20
C VAL A 57 0.19 15.34 5.73
N LEU A 58 -0.56 14.40 5.17
CA LEU A 58 -0.99 14.42 3.78
C LEU A 58 -2.35 13.74 3.63
N ASP A 59 -3.33 14.48 3.12
CA ASP A 59 -4.56 13.89 2.60
C ASP A 59 -4.33 13.48 1.13
N VAL A 60 -4.38 12.20 0.86
CA VAL A 60 -4.20 11.66 -0.51
C VAL A 60 -5.38 11.93 -1.43
N LEU A 61 -6.50 12.47 -0.91
CA LEU A 61 -7.63 12.95 -1.69
C LEU A 61 -7.44 14.40 -2.21
N ASP A 62 -6.47 15.13 -1.70
CA ASP A 62 -6.04 16.43 -2.25
C ASP A 62 -4.93 16.19 -3.29
N ASP A 63 -5.33 16.08 -4.56
CA ASP A 63 -4.42 15.86 -5.69
C ASP A 63 -3.25 16.86 -5.68
N SER A 64 -3.55 18.15 -5.45
CA SER A 64 -2.55 19.23 -5.45
C SER A 64 -1.57 19.11 -4.29
N ALA A 65 -2.04 18.68 -3.10
CA ALA A 65 -1.16 18.43 -1.96
C ALA A 65 -0.22 17.24 -2.23
N VAL A 66 -0.74 16.16 -2.85
CA VAL A 66 0.07 15.00 -3.26
C VAL A 66 1.16 15.43 -4.24
N GLU A 67 0.79 16.15 -5.30
CA GLU A 67 1.73 16.62 -6.33
C GLU A 67 2.81 17.53 -5.70
N ARG A 68 2.44 18.53 -4.89
CA ARG A 68 3.40 19.41 -4.20
C ARG A 68 4.32 18.64 -3.28
N THR A 69 3.77 17.72 -2.49
CA THR A 69 4.56 16.89 -1.56
C THR A 69 5.63 16.11 -2.32
N ILE A 70 5.24 15.35 -3.35
CA ILE A 70 6.17 14.52 -4.11
C ILE A 70 7.19 15.38 -4.88
N ALA A 71 6.75 16.52 -5.44
CA ALA A 71 7.66 17.46 -6.11
C ALA A 71 8.74 18.02 -5.18
N GLY A 72 8.44 18.22 -3.90
CA GLY A 72 9.39 18.68 -2.88
C GLY A 72 10.37 17.62 -2.38
N LEU A 73 10.16 16.33 -2.70
CA LEU A 73 11.04 15.24 -2.27
C LEU A 73 12.22 15.05 -3.23
N PRO A 74 13.33 14.46 -2.73
CA PRO A 74 14.36 13.89 -3.60
C PRO A 74 13.77 12.87 -4.57
N PRO A 75 14.44 12.54 -5.68
CA PRO A 75 14.02 11.46 -6.57
C PRO A 75 13.86 10.15 -5.79
N LEU A 76 12.67 9.56 -5.87
CA LEU A 76 12.33 8.36 -5.11
C LEU A 76 12.92 7.10 -5.74
N ASP A 77 13.41 6.19 -4.92
CA ASP A 77 13.73 4.81 -5.30
C ASP A 77 12.54 3.89 -5.05
N VAL A 78 11.73 4.20 -4.04
CA VAL A 78 10.60 3.38 -3.62
C VAL A 78 9.37 4.24 -3.38
N MET A 79 8.24 3.79 -3.92
CA MET A 79 6.92 4.33 -3.58
C MET A 79 6.02 3.20 -3.10
N PHE A 80 5.48 3.32 -1.89
CA PHE A 80 4.47 2.40 -1.38
C PHE A 80 3.12 3.11 -1.21
N ASN A 81 2.21 2.86 -2.13
CA ASN A 81 0.84 3.34 -2.08
C ASN A 81 0.00 2.43 -1.18
N CYS A 82 -0.07 2.76 0.11
CA CYS A 82 -0.73 1.95 1.14
C CYS A 82 -2.12 2.48 1.52
N ALA A 83 -2.43 3.75 1.23
CA ALA A 83 -3.71 4.35 1.57
C ALA A 83 -4.88 3.57 0.94
N GLY A 84 -5.96 3.40 1.71
CA GLY A 84 -7.14 2.72 1.22
C GLY A 84 -8.24 2.60 2.27
N TYR A 85 -9.45 2.33 1.78
CA TYR A 85 -10.66 2.17 2.57
C TYR A 85 -11.40 0.91 2.16
N VAL A 86 -11.97 0.21 3.15
CA VAL A 86 -12.76 -1.02 2.94
C VAL A 86 -14.25 -0.71 3.13
N HIS A 87 -14.95 -0.50 2.03
CA HIS A 87 -16.41 -0.41 2.06
C HIS A 87 -17.04 -1.77 2.36
N HIS A 88 -18.10 -1.78 3.15
CA HIS A 88 -18.89 -2.97 3.49
C HIS A 88 -20.28 -2.83 2.88
N GLY A 89 -20.63 -3.74 1.97
CA GLY A 89 -21.93 -3.78 1.32
C GLY A 89 -21.90 -4.55 0.00
N SER A 90 -23.08 -4.99 -0.41
CA SER A 90 -23.35 -5.58 -1.73
C SER A 90 -23.50 -4.48 -2.79
N VAL A 91 -23.82 -4.86 -4.04
CA VAL A 91 -24.13 -3.90 -5.11
C VAL A 91 -25.38 -3.07 -4.80
N LEU A 92 -26.31 -3.62 -4.02
CA LEU A 92 -27.55 -2.93 -3.65
C LEU A 92 -27.36 -1.93 -2.51
N ASP A 93 -26.34 -2.11 -1.68
CA ASP A 93 -26.04 -1.25 -0.53
C ASP A 93 -25.08 -0.11 -0.89
N CYS A 94 -24.40 -0.20 -2.04
CA CYS A 94 -23.40 0.76 -2.47
C CYS A 94 -24.05 1.95 -3.16
N THR A 95 -24.00 3.12 -2.52
CA THR A 95 -24.45 4.36 -3.16
C THR A 95 -23.41 4.89 -4.17
N PRO A 96 -23.81 5.76 -5.13
CA PRO A 96 -22.85 6.45 -6.01
C PRO A 96 -21.75 7.17 -5.21
N LYS A 97 -22.08 7.77 -4.06
CA LYS A 97 -21.11 8.44 -3.19
C LYS A 97 -20.08 7.46 -2.60
N ASP A 98 -20.51 6.26 -2.19
CA ASP A 98 -19.59 5.22 -1.68
C ASP A 98 -18.68 4.69 -2.78
N TRP A 99 -19.21 4.57 -4.00
CA TRP A 99 -18.45 4.22 -5.20
C TRP A 99 -17.36 5.26 -5.47
N ASP A 100 -17.73 6.54 -5.58
CA ASP A 100 -16.80 7.62 -5.88
C ASP A 100 -15.73 7.75 -4.80
N PHE A 101 -16.10 7.71 -3.52
CA PHE A 101 -15.15 7.76 -2.42
C PHE A 101 -14.15 6.58 -2.47
N SER A 102 -14.67 5.36 -2.68
CA SER A 102 -13.82 4.17 -2.73
C SER A 102 -12.84 4.20 -3.90
N PHE A 103 -13.28 4.62 -5.09
CA PHE A 103 -12.39 4.74 -6.25
C PHE A 103 -11.43 5.92 -6.12
N ASN A 104 -11.86 7.06 -5.58
CA ASN A 104 -10.99 8.21 -5.34
C ASN A 104 -9.85 7.83 -4.38
N LEU A 105 -10.17 7.18 -3.25
CA LEU A 105 -9.16 6.84 -2.26
C LEU A 105 -8.30 5.64 -2.67
N ASN A 106 -8.92 4.55 -3.17
CA ASN A 106 -8.19 3.30 -3.42
C ASN A 106 -7.44 3.28 -4.76
N VAL A 107 -7.87 4.09 -5.75
CA VAL A 107 -7.33 4.04 -7.12
C VAL A 107 -6.79 5.37 -7.58
N ARG A 108 -7.62 6.44 -7.55
CA ARG A 108 -7.23 7.77 -8.04
C ARG A 108 -6.04 8.32 -7.27
N ALA A 109 -6.04 8.22 -5.95
CA ALA A 109 -4.92 8.67 -5.11
C ALA A 109 -3.59 8.02 -5.51
N MET A 110 -3.59 6.70 -5.80
CA MET A 110 -2.40 6.00 -6.30
C MET A 110 -1.97 6.52 -7.68
N TYR A 111 -2.93 6.72 -8.59
CA TYR A 111 -2.64 7.27 -9.91
C TYR A 111 -1.97 8.65 -9.82
N ILE A 112 -2.50 9.56 -9.01
CA ILE A 112 -1.93 10.91 -8.84
C ILE A 112 -0.50 10.83 -8.27
N ALA A 113 -0.29 10.01 -7.23
CA ALA A 113 1.03 9.84 -6.63
C ALA A 113 2.04 9.25 -7.63
N ILE A 114 1.67 8.23 -8.39
CA ILE A 114 2.52 7.62 -9.42
C ILE A 114 2.86 8.63 -10.52
N ARG A 115 1.86 9.36 -11.02
CA ARG A 115 2.03 10.38 -12.04
C ARG A 115 3.01 11.48 -11.61
N ALA A 116 2.95 11.87 -10.34
CA ALA A 116 3.86 12.88 -9.79
C ALA A 116 5.29 12.37 -9.60
N ALA A 117 5.48 11.08 -9.26
CA ALA A 117 6.79 10.53 -8.94
C ALA A 117 7.58 10.02 -10.15
N VAL A 118 6.90 9.41 -11.13
CA VAL A 118 7.53 8.73 -12.27
C VAL A 118 8.52 9.62 -13.04
N PRO A 119 8.24 10.90 -13.36
CA PRO A 119 9.21 11.71 -14.10
C PRO A 119 10.59 11.76 -13.43
N LYS A 120 10.66 12.03 -12.13
CA LYS A 120 11.93 12.06 -11.39
C LYS A 120 12.57 10.68 -11.23
N MET A 121 11.79 9.61 -11.20
CA MET A 121 12.31 8.23 -11.20
C MET A 121 13.00 7.91 -12.52
N LEU A 122 12.43 8.35 -13.65
CA LEU A 122 13.02 8.17 -14.99
C LEU A 122 14.32 8.95 -15.13
N GLU A 123 14.32 10.24 -14.76
CA GLU A 123 15.52 11.11 -14.78
C GLU A 123 16.64 10.50 -13.92
N LYS A 124 16.30 9.95 -12.74
CA LYS A 124 17.27 9.27 -11.88
C LYS A 124 17.84 8.02 -12.56
N HIS A 125 17.00 7.21 -13.19
CA HIS A 125 17.45 6.03 -13.91
C HIS A 125 18.38 6.39 -15.06
N GLU A 126 18.02 7.38 -15.88
CA GLU A 126 18.83 7.85 -17.00
C GLU A 126 20.22 8.34 -16.54
N SER A 127 20.29 9.03 -15.41
CA SER A 127 21.53 9.61 -14.90
C SER A 127 22.42 8.66 -14.11
N THR A 128 21.83 7.65 -13.44
CA THR A 128 22.55 6.79 -12.47
C THR A 128 22.49 5.29 -12.77
N GLY A 129 21.60 4.86 -13.66
CA GLY A 129 21.27 3.45 -13.88
C GLY A 129 20.44 2.80 -12.75
N SER A 130 20.09 3.56 -11.71
CA SER A 130 19.29 3.05 -10.56
C SER A 130 17.87 2.74 -10.98
N TRP A 131 17.32 1.63 -10.45
CA TRP A 131 15.93 1.24 -10.68
C TRP A 131 15.03 1.70 -9.56
N ALA A 132 13.85 2.21 -9.91
CA ALA A 132 12.80 2.53 -8.96
C ALA A 132 11.78 1.37 -8.82
N SER A 133 11.13 1.29 -7.66
CA SER A 133 10.10 0.31 -7.35
C SER A 133 8.84 0.97 -6.84
N ILE A 134 7.72 0.77 -7.53
CA ILE A 134 6.39 1.16 -7.11
C ILE A 134 5.67 -0.08 -6.58
N ILE A 135 5.09 0.04 -5.37
CA ILE A 135 4.36 -1.02 -4.70
C ILE A 135 2.96 -0.51 -4.40
N ASN A 136 1.94 -1.21 -4.86
CA ASN A 136 0.55 -0.81 -4.68
C ASN A 136 -0.18 -1.78 -3.75
N MET A 137 -0.94 -1.25 -2.79
CA MET A 137 -1.77 -2.04 -1.90
C MET A 137 -3.04 -2.49 -2.61
N ALA A 138 -3.03 -3.70 -3.16
CA ALA A 138 -4.21 -4.40 -3.63
C ALA A 138 -4.92 -5.12 -2.45
N SER A 139 -5.56 -6.23 -2.69
CA SER A 139 -6.16 -7.14 -1.72
C SER A 139 -6.45 -8.46 -2.43
N ILE A 140 -6.53 -9.57 -1.71
CA ILE A 140 -7.09 -10.79 -2.31
C ILE A 140 -8.55 -10.58 -2.72
N ALA A 141 -9.27 -9.72 -2.00
CA ALA A 141 -10.65 -9.35 -2.35
C ALA A 141 -10.69 -8.54 -3.65
N GLY A 142 -11.32 -9.07 -4.66
CA GLY A 142 -11.46 -8.46 -5.99
C GLY A 142 -10.27 -8.69 -6.92
N SER A 143 -9.06 -8.82 -6.40
CA SER A 143 -7.89 -9.09 -7.24
C SER A 143 -7.77 -10.57 -7.62
N ILE A 144 -8.15 -11.48 -6.71
CA ILE A 144 -8.00 -12.93 -6.87
C ILE A 144 -9.31 -13.65 -6.55
N LYS A 145 -10.03 -13.22 -5.51
CA LYS A 145 -11.24 -13.87 -5.01
C LYS A 145 -12.35 -12.86 -4.75
N GLY A 146 -13.58 -13.19 -5.15
CA GLY A 146 -14.78 -12.44 -4.73
C GLY A 146 -15.10 -12.72 -3.26
N LEU A 147 -15.44 -11.68 -2.50
CA LEU A 147 -15.88 -11.81 -1.11
C LEU A 147 -17.26 -11.17 -0.93
N PRO A 148 -18.18 -11.82 -0.18
CA PRO A 148 -19.46 -11.22 0.16
C PRO A 148 -19.32 -9.86 0.82
N ASN A 149 -20.21 -8.94 0.51
CA ASN A 149 -20.25 -7.58 1.06
C ASN A 149 -18.94 -6.79 0.86
N ARG A 150 -18.30 -6.97 -0.31
CA ARG A 150 -17.08 -6.24 -0.73
C ARG A 150 -17.20 -5.74 -2.16
N PHE A 151 -18.41 -5.34 -2.58
CA PHE A 151 -18.69 -4.99 -3.98
C PHE A 151 -17.74 -3.90 -4.49
N VAL A 152 -17.88 -2.65 -4.05
CA VAL A 152 -17.05 -1.55 -4.55
C VAL A 152 -15.58 -1.65 -4.09
N TYR A 153 -15.35 -2.19 -2.89
CA TYR A 153 -13.99 -2.46 -2.42
C TYR A 153 -13.27 -3.44 -3.36
N GLY A 154 -13.90 -4.58 -3.66
CA GLY A 154 -13.35 -5.57 -4.58
C GLY A 154 -13.11 -4.98 -5.98
N ALA A 155 -14.08 -4.24 -6.51
CA ALA A 155 -13.95 -3.56 -7.82
C ALA A 155 -12.74 -2.61 -7.83
N SER A 156 -12.59 -1.76 -6.79
CA SER A 156 -11.46 -0.84 -6.68
C SER A 156 -10.10 -1.56 -6.56
N LYS A 157 -10.03 -2.68 -5.82
CA LYS A 157 -8.78 -3.44 -5.68
C LYS A 157 -8.42 -4.24 -6.94
N ALA A 158 -9.41 -4.67 -7.73
CA ALA A 158 -9.17 -5.20 -9.08
C ALA A 158 -8.61 -4.11 -10.02
N ALA A 159 -9.12 -2.88 -9.93
CA ALA A 159 -8.59 -1.74 -10.69
C ALA A 159 -7.13 -1.43 -10.35
N VAL A 160 -6.73 -1.56 -9.07
CA VAL A 160 -5.31 -1.42 -8.65
C VAL A 160 -4.40 -2.44 -9.36
N VAL A 161 -4.87 -3.67 -9.58
CA VAL A 161 -4.11 -4.68 -10.33
C VAL A 161 -3.91 -4.26 -11.78
N GLY A 162 -4.98 -3.76 -12.43
CA GLY A 162 -4.91 -3.23 -13.80
C GLY A 162 -3.93 -2.06 -13.92
N LEU A 163 -4.04 -1.07 -13.00
CA LEU A 163 -3.14 0.07 -12.90
C LEU A 163 -1.68 -0.38 -12.72
N THR A 164 -1.43 -1.34 -11.83
CA THR A 164 -0.09 -1.87 -11.57
C THR A 164 0.55 -2.47 -12.83
N LYS A 165 -0.21 -3.28 -13.57
CA LYS A 165 0.27 -3.90 -14.82
C LYS A 165 0.52 -2.88 -15.92
N ALA A 166 -0.35 -1.88 -16.06
CA ALA A 166 -0.20 -0.81 -17.04
C ALA A 166 1.08 0.01 -16.78
N VAL A 167 1.28 0.47 -15.53
CA VAL A 167 2.49 1.19 -15.14
C VAL A 167 3.75 0.34 -15.35
N ALA A 168 3.71 -0.96 -15.01
CA ALA A 168 4.83 -1.86 -15.25
C ALA A 168 5.15 -1.97 -16.75
N ALA A 169 4.14 -2.16 -17.60
CA ALA A 169 4.32 -2.29 -19.05
C ALA A 169 4.91 -1.01 -19.68
N ASP A 170 4.44 0.17 -19.24
CA ASP A 170 4.86 1.46 -19.81
C ASP A 170 6.30 1.85 -19.44
N PHE A 171 6.79 1.42 -18.27
CA PHE A 171 8.01 1.95 -17.68
C PHE A 171 9.09 0.91 -17.36
N VAL A 172 8.87 -0.39 -17.54
CA VAL A 172 9.88 -1.41 -17.25
C VAL A 172 11.17 -1.22 -18.05
N GLN A 173 11.09 -0.85 -19.32
CA GLN A 173 12.27 -0.58 -20.13
C GLN A 173 12.98 0.74 -19.78
N LYS A 174 12.40 1.52 -18.88
CA LYS A 174 12.88 2.84 -18.47
C LYS A 174 13.28 2.88 -16.99
N GLY A 175 13.55 1.70 -16.38
CA GLY A 175 14.07 1.60 -15.03
C GLY A 175 13.03 1.70 -13.89
N VAL A 176 11.73 1.51 -14.17
CA VAL A 176 10.70 1.50 -13.12
C VAL A 176 9.99 0.15 -13.09
N ARG A 177 10.02 -0.52 -11.94
CA ARG A 177 9.21 -1.70 -11.63
C ARG A 177 7.94 -1.29 -10.92
N CYS A 178 6.84 -1.96 -11.19
CA CYS A 178 5.58 -1.74 -10.49
C CYS A 178 4.93 -3.07 -10.14
N ASN A 179 4.68 -3.31 -8.85
CA ASN A 179 4.06 -4.54 -8.34
C ASN A 179 2.94 -4.22 -7.36
N ALA A 180 2.06 -5.17 -7.12
CA ALA A 180 1.04 -5.08 -6.10
C ALA A 180 1.21 -6.16 -5.04
N ILE A 181 0.82 -5.86 -3.80
CA ILE A 181 0.64 -6.86 -2.76
C ILE A 181 -0.85 -7.05 -2.50
N ALA A 182 -1.27 -8.30 -2.29
CA ALA A 182 -2.64 -8.69 -2.04
C ALA A 182 -2.75 -9.44 -0.70
N PRO A 183 -2.86 -8.71 0.42
CA PRO A 183 -3.02 -9.34 1.73
C PRO A 183 -4.37 -10.02 1.89
N GLY A 184 -4.41 -11.07 2.72
CA GLY A 184 -5.60 -11.59 3.35
C GLY A 184 -6.09 -10.66 4.45
N THR A 185 -6.65 -11.22 5.53
CA THR A 185 -7.10 -10.41 6.66
C THR A 185 -5.95 -10.14 7.63
N VAL A 186 -5.61 -8.87 7.81
CA VAL A 186 -4.53 -8.39 8.68
C VAL A 186 -5.10 -7.72 9.91
N ASP A 187 -4.61 -8.08 11.10
CA ASP A 187 -5.02 -7.51 12.39
C ASP A 187 -4.43 -6.10 12.52
N THR A 188 -5.25 -5.12 12.19
CA THR A 188 -4.89 -3.69 12.18
C THR A 188 -5.95 -2.89 12.94
N PRO A 189 -5.64 -1.66 13.39
CA PRO A 189 -6.65 -0.79 13.99
C PRO A 189 -7.89 -0.62 13.11
N SER A 190 -7.73 -0.45 11.80
CA SER A 190 -8.85 -0.37 10.85
C SER A 190 -9.70 -1.65 10.81
N LEU A 191 -9.12 -2.84 11.03
CA LEU A 191 -9.91 -4.06 11.17
C LEU A 191 -10.64 -4.09 12.52
N ALA A 192 -9.98 -3.67 13.59
CA ALA A 192 -10.59 -3.61 14.93
C ALA A 192 -11.83 -2.70 14.93
N ASP A 193 -11.74 -1.51 14.31
CA ASP A 193 -12.88 -0.61 14.17
C ASP A 193 -14.05 -1.26 13.41
N ARG A 194 -13.75 -1.99 12.33
CA ARG A 194 -14.78 -2.72 11.56
C ARG A 194 -15.38 -3.89 12.35
N ILE A 195 -14.60 -4.60 13.13
CA ILE A 195 -15.09 -5.69 14.01
C ILE A 195 -16.00 -5.10 15.08
N ASN A 196 -15.59 -4.01 15.73
CA ASN A 196 -16.35 -3.34 16.78
C ASN A 196 -17.66 -2.70 16.28
N ALA A 197 -17.80 -2.49 14.98
CA ALA A 197 -19.05 -2.01 14.37
C ALA A 197 -20.12 -3.11 14.20
N PHE A 198 -19.79 -4.38 14.42
CA PHE A 198 -20.77 -5.47 14.40
C PHE A 198 -21.51 -5.58 15.73
N PRO A 199 -22.78 -6.06 15.73
CA PRO A 199 -23.55 -6.29 16.97
C PRO A 199 -22.85 -7.26 17.95
N ASP A 200 -22.14 -8.24 17.45
CA ASP A 200 -21.30 -9.17 18.22
C ASP A 200 -19.85 -9.13 17.68
N PRO A 201 -18.97 -8.33 18.29
CA PRO A 201 -17.56 -8.24 17.89
C PRO A 201 -16.76 -9.54 18.06
N VAL A 202 -17.14 -10.40 19.03
CA VAL A 202 -16.44 -11.67 19.27
C VAL A 202 -16.71 -12.63 18.12
N GLU A 203 -17.97 -12.79 17.75
CA GLU A 203 -18.35 -13.62 16.62
C GLU A 203 -17.82 -13.04 15.30
N ALA A 204 -17.89 -11.73 15.11
CA ALA A 204 -17.31 -11.07 13.95
C ALA A 204 -15.81 -11.39 13.82
N ARG A 205 -15.04 -11.29 14.92
CA ARG A 205 -13.62 -11.65 14.92
C ARG A 205 -13.40 -13.11 14.54
N ARG A 206 -14.20 -14.01 15.09
CA ARG A 206 -14.15 -15.45 14.76
C ARG A 206 -14.38 -15.68 13.26
N MET A 207 -15.38 -15.01 12.66
CA MET A 207 -15.65 -15.07 11.23
C MET A 207 -14.51 -14.53 10.38
N PHE A 208 -13.84 -13.45 10.80
CA PHE A 208 -12.65 -12.92 10.09
C PHE A 208 -11.49 -13.91 10.17
N VAL A 209 -11.23 -14.53 11.31
CA VAL A 209 -10.19 -15.56 11.48
C VAL A 209 -10.46 -16.78 10.60
N ALA A 210 -11.70 -17.25 10.57
CA ALA A 210 -12.09 -18.44 9.82
C ALA A 210 -11.91 -18.33 8.30
N ARG A 211 -11.68 -17.12 7.77
CA ARG A 211 -11.40 -16.93 6.34
C ARG A 211 -10.01 -17.42 5.92
N GLN A 212 -9.07 -17.47 6.85
CA GLN A 212 -7.71 -17.90 6.62
C GLN A 212 -7.53 -19.36 7.08
N PRO A 213 -7.16 -20.30 6.18
CA PRO A 213 -6.84 -21.69 6.55
C PRO A 213 -5.75 -21.82 7.61
N MET A 214 -4.84 -20.85 7.73
CA MET A 214 -3.86 -20.80 8.83
C MET A 214 -4.48 -20.59 10.22
N GLY A 215 -5.80 -20.34 10.34
CA GLY A 215 -6.52 -20.24 11.60
C GLY A 215 -6.24 -18.99 12.42
N ARG A 216 -5.64 -17.96 11.84
CA ARG A 216 -5.35 -16.67 12.49
C ARG A 216 -5.36 -15.50 11.52
N LEU A 217 -5.43 -14.29 12.05
CA LEU A 217 -5.15 -13.08 11.31
C LEU A 217 -3.63 -12.90 11.14
N ALA A 218 -3.22 -12.28 10.04
CA ALA A 218 -1.84 -11.85 9.89
C ALA A 218 -1.59 -10.61 10.77
N LYS A 219 -0.34 -10.42 11.21
CA LYS A 219 0.13 -9.15 11.79
C LYS A 219 0.63 -8.24 10.67
N ALA A 220 0.62 -6.93 10.89
CA ALA A 220 1.16 -5.96 9.93
C ALA A 220 2.66 -6.20 9.64
N GLU A 221 3.40 -6.64 10.66
CA GLU A 221 4.82 -6.99 10.58
C GLU A 221 5.09 -8.24 9.70
N GLU A 222 4.08 -9.06 9.43
CA GLU A 222 4.19 -10.20 8.51
C GLU A 222 3.98 -9.79 7.04
N ILE A 223 3.41 -8.59 6.81
CA ILE A 223 3.27 -8.01 5.47
C ILE A 223 4.49 -7.13 5.12
N ALA A 224 5.08 -6.45 6.10
CA ALA A 224 6.22 -5.56 5.85
C ALA A 224 7.42 -6.24 5.14
N PRO A 225 7.80 -7.51 5.40
CA PRO A 225 8.91 -8.16 4.71
C PRO A 225 8.74 -8.27 3.20
N ILE A 226 7.54 -8.53 2.69
CA ILE A 226 7.32 -8.57 1.23
C ILE A 226 7.40 -7.17 0.63
N VAL A 227 6.97 -6.12 1.37
CA VAL A 227 7.12 -4.73 0.94
C VAL A 227 8.60 -4.37 0.83
N VAL A 228 9.43 -4.73 1.82
CA VAL A 228 10.89 -4.53 1.80
C VAL A 228 11.54 -5.32 0.66
N PHE A 229 11.16 -6.58 0.44
CA PHE A 229 11.65 -7.38 -0.69
C PHE A 229 11.36 -6.69 -2.04
N LEU A 230 10.13 -6.23 -2.25
CA LEU A 230 9.75 -5.54 -3.49
C LEU A 230 10.42 -4.18 -3.66
N ALA A 231 10.75 -3.51 -2.55
CA ALA A 231 11.50 -2.25 -2.54
C ALA A 231 12.99 -2.44 -2.84
N SER A 232 13.54 -3.62 -2.58
CA SER A 232 14.97 -3.91 -2.70
C SER A 232 15.36 -4.40 -4.10
N ASP A 233 16.67 -4.50 -4.33
CA ASP A 233 17.25 -5.05 -5.56
C ASP A 233 17.14 -6.58 -5.63
N GLU A 234 16.78 -7.26 -4.52
CA GLU A 234 16.48 -8.68 -4.51
C GLU A 234 15.29 -9.05 -5.41
N SER A 235 14.39 -8.09 -5.67
CA SER A 235 13.24 -8.24 -6.57
C SER A 235 13.48 -7.63 -7.97
N ALA A 236 14.74 -7.50 -8.41
CA ALA A 236 15.09 -6.83 -9.66
C ALA A 236 14.37 -7.40 -10.91
N PHE A 237 14.04 -8.69 -10.91
CA PHE A 237 13.32 -9.35 -12.02
C PHE A 237 11.81 -9.44 -11.82
N ALA A 238 11.26 -8.74 -10.82
CA ALA A 238 9.84 -8.76 -10.47
C ALA A 238 9.16 -7.45 -10.87
N THR A 239 8.24 -7.50 -11.85
CA THR A 239 7.39 -6.37 -12.25
C THR A 239 6.05 -6.87 -12.80
N GLY A 240 4.99 -6.07 -12.68
CA GLY A 240 3.64 -6.38 -13.16
C GLY A 240 2.92 -7.48 -12.37
N ASN A 241 3.47 -7.93 -11.25
CA ASN A 241 2.96 -9.05 -10.47
C ASN A 241 2.06 -8.62 -9.30
N VAL A 242 1.23 -9.57 -8.85
CA VAL A 242 0.43 -9.47 -7.63
C VAL A 242 0.89 -10.55 -6.66
N TYR A 243 1.39 -10.13 -5.51
CA TYR A 243 1.93 -11.03 -4.48
C TYR A 243 0.91 -11.25 -3.37
N SER A 244 0.35 -12.46 -3.31
CA SER A 244 -0.58 -12.85 -2.24
C SER A 244 0.17 -13.15 -0.95
N VAL A 245 -0.32 -12.57 0.16
CA VAL A 245 0.14 -12.85 1.53
C VAL A 245 -1.12 -13.01 2.38
N ASP A 246 -1.77 -14.17 2.34
CA ASP A 246 -3.16 -14.31 2.70
C ASP A 246 -3.51 -15.48 3.65
N GLY A 247 -2.50 -16.18 4.17
CA GLY A 247 -2.72 -17.31 5.08
C GLY A 247 -3.51 -18.46 4.45
N GLY A 248 -3.40 -18.63 3.13
CA GLY A 248 -4.09 -19.67 2.36
C GLY A 248 -5.52 -19.32 1.96
N MET A 249 -5.96 -18.06 2.10
CA MET A 249 -7.35 -17.66 1.84
C MET A 249 -7.77 -17.86 0.37
N THR A 250 -6.82 -17.94 -0.54
CA THR A 250 -7.07 -18.09 -1.99
C THR A 250 -6.79 -19.48 -2.56
N ILE A 251 -6.40 -20.43 -1.75
CA ILE A 251 -6.23 -21.85 -2.12
C ILE A 251 -7.48 -22.66 -1.82
#